data_9b4e05ed47186ddb3461e20c1511e616
#
_entry.id   9b4e05ed47186ddb3461e20c1511e616
#
_cell.length_a   1.000
_cell.length_b   1.000
_cell.length_c   1.000
_cell.angle_alpha   90.00
_cell.angle_beta   90.00
_cell.angle_gamma   90.00
#
_symmetry.space_group_name_H-M   'P 1'
#
loop_
_entity.id
_entity.type
_entity.pdbx_description
1 polymer ?
#
loop_
_entity_poly.entity_id
_entity_poly.type
_entity_poly.pdbx_seq_one_letter_code
_entity_poly.pdbx_strand_id
1 'polypeptide(L)'
;MAESKKKKNLWNFIDSLEGDKVVWMIVILLILFSIVAIFSSTSLLAIQQNTTRMAIVGEQLGLAVGGLVIIIICCTIPKLGFFRVVSQLGYIFSMIPLLLLALAAVIAKGDNWNLGLLTVNKINDAWRTISLFGFQFHVFEFVKVAMIMYLAWAVNAFRNDSFFLANFLAEKHPVWKKPLVKKIAYIYFPILSVCLCIMVGSLSSTIFIGGIMFATILIGGIKVKELIPLTGIAVGLLVACIGINTCFDDGRKPFPHLDHALGRLTGDGIAEKLRIMAESPSGSKEFQDALDDVKQPISAKMAIKEGGLIGKGPGKSTQRYVVPIMFEDYMFCFIVEEYGLIGGIVILILYISLLARGSIIVRNCDNLFGKTAVAGLVLLITGQAMMHILINCDMGPLTGQTLPMVSHGNSSFLMFSIAFGIILSISKIAKRKIDRETAKAEPLVDRKINDEVSVMMDDLDQMESGLEGRGNDLTETDGNVPLHENDIPDYGIDDHNNE
;
A
#
# COMPACT_ATOMS: atom_id res chain seq x y z
N MET A 1 21.82 34.44 13.16
CA MET A 1 20.67 34.33 14.10
C MET A 1 19.35 34.01 13.45
N ALA A 2 19.03 34.54 12.27
CA ALA A 2 17.79 34.24 11.53
C ALA A 2 17.69 32.80 10.99
N GLU A 3 18.78 32.22 10.48
CA GLU A 3 18.83 30.84 10.00
C GLU A 3 18.62 29.80 11.10
N SER A 4 19.13 30.06 12.30
CA SER A 4 18.93 29.17 13.47
C SER A 4 17.45 29.13 13.92
N LYS A 5 16.74 30.29 13.84
CA LYS A 5 15.29 30.34 14.16
C LYS A 5 14.43 29.63 13.12
N LYS A 6 14.80 29.70 11.83
CA LYS A 6 14.08 28.99 10.75
C LYS A 6 14.23 27.47 10.84
N LYS A 7 15.43 26.98 11.18
CA LYS A 7 15.67 25.55 11.44
C LYS A 7 14.87 25.04 12.65
N LYS A 8 14.80 25.79 13.73
CA LYS A 8 14.00 25.42 14.92
C LYS A 8 12.51 25.26 14.60
N ASN A 9 11.94 26.11 13.76
CA ASN A 9 10.52 26.02 13.41
C ASN A 9 10.18 24.81 12.56
N LEU A 10 11.07 24.40 11.63
CA LEU A 10 10.87 23.21 10.81
C LEU A 10 10.96 21.91 11.63
N TRP A 11 11.94 21.82 12.52
CA TRP A 11 12.08 20.68 13.42
C TRP A 11 10.91 20.57 14.39
N ASN A 12 10.46 21.68 14.96
CA ASN A 12 9.27 21.69 15.82
C ASN A 12 8.00 21.26 15.08
N PHE A 13 7.86 21.61 13.78
CA PHE A 13 6.76 21.16 12.96
C PHE A 13 6.84 19.63 12.71
N ILE A 14 8.02 19.11 12.34
CA ILE A 14 8.23 17.67 12.15
C ILE A 14 8.00 16.90 13.46
N ASP A 15 8.40 17.47 14.60
CA ASP A 15 8.17 16.86 15.91
C ASP A 15 6.72 16.91 16.35
N SER A 16 5.94 17.87 15.87
CA SER A 16 4.49 17.96 16.10
C SER A 16 3.67 16.97 15.27
N LEU A 17 4.26 16.40 14.19
CA LEU A 17 3.59 15.37 13.38
C LEU A 17 3.45 14.07 14.18
N GLU A 18 2.24 13.76 14.56
CA GLU A 18 1.91 12.55 15.30
C GLU A 18 1.91 11.32 14.38
N GLY A 19 2.36 10.17 14.90
CA GLY A 19 2.47 8.93 14.14
C GLY A 19 3.92 8.59 13.75
N ASP A 20 4.09 7.73 12.76
CA ASP A 20 5.40 7.30 12.28
C ASP A 20 6.04 8.34 11.38
N LYS A 21 7.16 8.93 11.81
CA LYS A 21 7.86 9.99 11.09
C LYS A 21 8.38 9.55 9.72
N VAL A 22 8.77 8.27 9.59
CA VAL A 22 9.28 7.73 8.32
C VAL A 22 8.14 7.64 7.29
N VAL A 23 6.96 7.20 7.71
CA VAL A 23 5.77 7.16 6.82
C VAL A 23 5.39 8.57 6.37
N TRP A 24 5.44 9.58 7.26
CA TRP A 24 5.23 10.98 6.89
C TRP A 24 6.24 11.47 5.85
N MET A 25 7.52 11.16 6.05
CA MET A 25 8.57 11.52 5.10
C MET A 25 8.34 10.89 3.73
N ILE A 26 7.98 9.60 3.68
CA ILE A 26 7.67 8.91 2.42
C ILE A 26 6.51 9.58 1.69
N VAL A 27 5.41 9.88 2.40
CA VAL A 27 4.23 10.54 1.81
C VAL A 27 4.58 11.89 1.23
N ILE A 28 5.29 12.73 1.97
CA ILE A 28 5.70 14.06 1.54
C ILE A 28 6.61 13.97 0.30
N LEU A 29 7.58 13.06 0.29
CA LEU A 29 8.48 12.86 -0.84
C LEU A 29 7.71 12.38 -2.09
N LEU A 30 6.77 11.43 -1.94
CA LEU A 30 5.93 10.99 -3.07
C LEU A 30 5.07 12.12 -3.62
N ILE A 31 4.47 12.96 -2.78
CA ILE A 31 3.67 14.13 -3.18
C ILE A 31 4.55 15.15 -3.91
N LEU A 32 5.73 15.48 -3.40
CA LEU A 32 6.65 16.42 -4.04
C LEU A 32 7.09 15.90 -5.42
N PHE A 33 7.41 14.60 -5.48
CA PHE A 33 7.76 13.95 -6.74
C PHE A 33 6.60 13.97 -7.74
N SER A 34 5.38 13.72 -7.26
CA SER A 34 4.15 13.81 -8.07
C SER A 34 3.97 15.19 -8.74
N ILE A 35 4.10 16.27 -7.99
CA ILE A 35 3.93 17.62 -8.50
C ILE A 35 4.93 17.91 -9.64
N VAL A 36 6.19 17.54 -9.45
CA VAL A 36 7.25 17.72 -10.45
C VAL A 36 7.00 16.86 -11.70
N ALA A 37 6.67 15.59 -11.50
CA ALA A 37 6.41 14.65 -12.59
C ALA A 37 5.18 15.05 -13.42
N ILE A 38 4.10 15.50 -12.77
CA ILE A 38 2.87 15.92 -13.45
C ILE A 38 3.08 17.20 -14.25
N PHE A 39 3.85 18.16 -13.73
CA PHE A 39 4.19 19.36 -14.50
C PHE A 39 4.83 19.03 -15.85
N SER A 40 5.69 18.02 -15.88
CA SER A 40 6.37 17.63 -17.11
C SER A 40 5.55 16.68 -17.97
N SER A 41 4.87 15.68 -17.39
CA SER A 41 4.13 14.63 -18.12
C SER A 41 2.85 15.13 -18.82
N THR A 42 2.20 16.18 -18.31
CA THR A 42 0.87 16.64 -18.77
C THR A 42 0.90 17.60 -19.96
N SER A 43 2.00 17.67 -20.71
CA SER A 43 2.14 18.58 -21.85
C SER A 43 1.10 18.30 -22.94
N LEU A 44 0.84 17.04 -23.28
CA LEU A 44 -0.16 16.65 -24.27
C LEU A 44 -1.58 16.93 -23.76
N LEU A 45 -1.86 16.63 -22.51
CA LEU A 45 -3.15 16.89 -21.88
C LEU A 45 -3.50 18.38 -21.90
N ALA A 46 -2.54 19.25 -21.59
CA ALA A 46 -2.72 20.70 -21.64
C ALA A 46 -3.12 21.20 -23.04
N ILE A 47 -2.52 20.63 -24.09
CA ILE A 47 -2.86 20.94 -25.48
C ILE A 47 -4.28 20.44 -25.82
N GLN A 48 -4.61 19.20 -25.46
CA GLN A 48 -5.93 18.59 -25.74
C GLN A 48 -7.07 19.31 -25.04
N GLN A 49 -6.86 19.77 -23.82
CA GLN A 49 -7.87 20.49 -23.02
C GLN A 49 -7.88 22.01 -23.25
N ASN A 50 -7.04 22.52 -24.13
CA ASN A 50 -6.85 23.97 -24.33
C ASN A 50 -6.56 24.71 -23.01
N THR A 51 -5.79 24.10 -22.11
CA THR A 51 -5.41 24.64 -20.81
C THR A 51 -3.91 24.86 -20.72
N THR A 52 -3.45 25.48 -19.64
CA THR A 52 -2.02 25.61 -19.37
C THR A 52 -1.56 24.46 -18.46
N ARG A 53 -0.28 24.04 -18.58
CA ARG A 53 0.32 23.07 -17.65
C ARG A 53 0.21 23.55 -16.20
N MET A 54 0.30 24.86 -15.96
CA MET A 54 0.15 25.44 -14.61
C MET A 54 -1.24 25.23 -14.04
N ALA A 55 -2.29 25.24 -14.86
CA ALA A 55 -3.65 24.94 -14.41
C ALA A 55 -3.75 23.49 -13.93
N ILE A 56 -3.22 22.52 -14.70
CA ILE A 56 -3.22 21.10 -14.32
C ILE A 56 -2.39 20.86 -13.04
N VAL A 57 -1.23 21.51 -12.92
CA VAL A 57 -0.43 21.45 -11.69
C VAL A 57 -1.16 22.10 -10.52
N GLY A 58 -1.92 23.17 -10.75
CA GLY A 58 -2.78 23.78 -9.73
C GLY A 58 -3.84 22.82 -9.22
N GLU A 59 -4.48 22.03 -10.09
CA GLU A 59 -5.40 20.95 -9.71
C GLU A 59 -4.69 19.89 -8.88
N GLN A 60 -3.51 19.43 -9.30
CA GLN A 60 -2.72 18.46 -8.55
C GLN A 60 -2.26 19.00 -7.20
N LEU A 61 -1.86 20.26 -7.12
CA LEU A 61 -1.51 20.91 -5.87
C LEU A 61 -2.72 20.99 -4.92
N GLY A 62 -3.90 21.31 -5.47
CA GLY A 62 -5.16 21.27 -4.73
C GLY A 62 -5.46 19.90 -4.16
N LEU A 63 -5.27 18.83 -4.96
CA LEU A 63 -5.39 17.45 -4.52
C LEU A 63 -4.35 17.09 -3.46
N ALA A 64 -3.10 17.54 -3.62
CA ALA A 64 -2.03 17.29 -2.67
C ALA A 64 -2.34 17.94 -1.30
N VAL A 65 -2.78 19.19 -1.30
CA VAL A 65 -3.21 19.90 -0.09
C VAL A 65 -4.42 19.21 0.54
N GLY A 66 -5.45 18.89 -0.27
CA GLY A 66 -6.64 18.16 0.19
C GLY A 66 -6.30 16.80 0.78
N GLY A 67 -5.41 16.05 0.12
CA GLY A 67 -4.91 14.76 0.60
C GLY A 67 -4.15 14.88 1.93
N LEU A 68 -3.28 15.88 2.07
CA LEU A 68 -2.58 16.13 3.34
C LEU A 68 -3.56 16.51 4.46
N VAL A 69 -4.57 17.33 4.17
CA VAL A 69 -5.64 17.64 5.14
C VAL A 69 -6.38 16.38 5.56
N ILE A 70 -6.74 15.49 4.63
CA ILE A 70 -7.37 14.20 4.94
C ILE A 70 -6.47 13.34 5.83
N ILE A 71 -5.17 13.25 5.52
CA ILE A 71 -4.21 12.50 6.34
C ILE A 71 -4.18 13.06 7.75
N ILE A 72 -4.08 14.38 7.92
CA ILE A 72 -4.06 15.05 9.22
C ILE A 72 -5.37 14.80 9.98
N ILE A 73 -6.53 14.94 9.33
CA ILE A 73 -7.83 14.65 9.95
C ILE A 73 -7.87 13.21 10.45
N CYS A 74 -7.48 12.24 9.65
CA CYS A 74 -7.42 10.84 10.08
C CYS A 74 -6.48 10.64 11.27
N CYS A 75 -5.33 11.31 11.30
CA CYS A 75 -4.38 11.26 12.41
C CYS A 75 -4.92 11.88 13.69
N THR A 76 -5.83 12.85 13.61
CA THR A 76 -6.44 13.46 14.82
C THR A 76 -7.44 12.54 15.50
N ILE A 77 -7.95 11.51 14.81
CA ILE A 77 -8.90 10.54 15.38
C ILE A 77 -8.16 9.62 16.37
N PRO A 78 -8.40 9.77 17.70
CA PRO A 78 -7.56 9.11 18.70
C PRO A 78 -8.02 7.69 19.05
N LYS A 79 -9.12 7.20 18.45
CA LYS A 79 -9.78 5.95 18.86
C LYS A 79 -9.83 4.94 17.71
N LEU A 80 -9.18 3.80 17.91
CA LEU A 80 -9.27 2.65 17.01
C LEU A 80 -10.73 2.14 16.84
N GLY A 81 -11.57 2.35 17.86
CA GLY A 81 -12.99 2.01 17.83
C GLY A 81 -13.76 2.73 16.74
N PHE A 82 -13.42 3.97 16.41
CA PHE A 82 -14.05 4.72 15.31
C PHE A 82 -13.81 4.01 13.97
N PHE A 83 -12.56 3.70 13.64
CA PHE A 83 -12.23 2.98 12.41
C PHE A 83 -12.90 1.61 12.35
N ARG A 84 -13.01 0.91 13.48
CA ARG A 84 -13.71 -0.38 13.57
C ARG A 84 -15.20 -0.25 13.25
N VAL A 85 -15.87 0.77 13.74
CA VAL A 85 -17.30 1.00 13.48
C VAL A 85 -17.52 1.38 12.01
N VAL A 86 -16.73 2.32 11.48
CA VAL A 86 -16.81 2.73 10.07
C VAL A 86 -16.50 1.55 9.14
N SER A 87 -15.56 0.69 9.50
CA SER A 87 -15.18 -0.48 8.70
C SER A 87 -16.30 -1.51 8.56
N GLN A 88 -17.21 -1.60 9.53
CA GLN A 88 -18.37 -2.51 9.44
C GLN A 88 -19.26 -2.19 8.26
N LEU A 89 -19.40 -0.91 7.93
CA LEU A 89 -20.20 -0.43 6.81
C LEU A 89 -19.45 -0.50 5.47
N GLY A 90 -18.14 -0.80 5.50
CA GLY A 90 -17.27 -0.80 4.31
C GLY A 90 -17.77 -1.73 3.19
N TYR A 91 -18.29 -2.92 3.53
CA TYR A 91 -18.88 -3.81 2.56
C TYR A 91 -20.14 -3.22 1.90
N ILE A 92 -21.04 -2.63 2.68
CA ILE A 92 -22.27 -2.01 2.16
C ILE A 92 -21.90 -0.83 1.25
N PHE A 93 -21.01 0.03 1.70
CA PHE A 93 -20.54 1.17 0.92
C PHE A 93 -19.81 0.75 -0.37
N SER A 94 -19.17 -0.42 -0.37
CA SER A 94 -18.54 -0.98 -1.56
C SER A 94 -19.57 -1.57 -2.53
N MET A 95 -20.56 -2.29 -2.00
CA MET A 95 -21.55 -2.99 -2.83
C MET A 95 -22.52 -2.05 -3.54
N ILE A 96 -22.96 -0.95 -2.89
CA ILE A 96 -23.90 0.00 -3.50
C ILE A 96 -23.37 0.55 -4.84
N PRO A 97 -22.17 1.19 -4.90
CA PRO A 97 -21.66 1.69 -6.17
C PRO A 97 -21.30 0.59 -7.15
N LEU A 98 -20.86 -0.59 -6.70
CA LEU A 98 -20.58 -1.71 -7.60
C LEU A 98 -21.85 -2.26 -8.26
N LEU A 99 -22.95 -2.38 -7.51
CA LEU A 99 -24.23 -2.77 -8.05
C LEU A 99 -24.78 -1.75 -9.04
N LEU A 100 -24.58 -0.44 -8.79
CA LEU A 100 -24.93 0.60 -9.76
C LEU A 100 -24.14 0.46 -11.06
N LEU A 101 -22.85 0.15 -11.00
CA LEU A 101 -22.03 -0.10 -12.19
C LEU A 101 -22.51 -1.37 -12.94
N ALA A 102 -22.78 -2.44 -12.21
CA ALA A 102 -23.29 -3.69 -12.81
C ALA A 102 -24.67 -3.50 -13.44
N LEU A 103 -25.56 -2.73 -12.80
CA LEU A 103 -26.87 -2.39 -13.31
C LEU A 103 -26.77 -1.52 -14.57
N ALA A 104 -25.87 -0.53 -14.57
CA ALA A 104 -25.59 0.28 -15.76
C ALA A 104 -25.11 -0.58 -16.94
N ALA A 105 -24.28 -1.59 -16.69
CA ALA A 105 -23.81 -2.50 -17.73
C ALA A 105 -24.94 -3.31 -18.40
N VAL A 106 -26.04 -3.56 -17.68
CA VAL A 106 -27.20 -4.31 -18.21
C VAL A 106 -28.24 -3.41 -18.86
N ILE A 107 -28.50 -2.23 -18.28
CA ILE A 107 -29.64 -1.36 -18.66
C ILE A 107 -29.24 -0.27 -19.63
N ALA A 108 -28.04 0.29 -19.50
CA ALA A 108 -27.64 1.44 -20.28
C ALA A 108 -27.35 1.07 -21.75
N LYS A 109 -27.94 1.83 -22.67
CA LYS A 109 -27.77 1.67 -24.12
C LYS A 109 -26.66 2.55 -24.73
N GLY A 110 -25.97 3.35 -23.92
CA GLY A 110 -24.93 4.30 -24.34
C GLY A 110 -23.76 4.34 -23.39
N ASP A 111 -22.86 5.30 -23.56
CA ASP A 111 -21.64 5.41 -22.74
C ASP A 111 -21.88 6.08 -21.37
N ASN A 112 -23.06 6.69 -21.18
CA ASN A 112 -23.45 7.37 -19.94
C ASN A 112 -24.86 6.97 -19.53
N TRP A 113 -25.04 6.70 -18.24
CA TRP A 113 -26.34 6.43 -17.64
C TRP A 113 -26.65 7.50 -16.57
N ASN A 114 -27.61 8.38 -16.89
CA ASN A 114 -27.98 9.49 -16.04
C ASN A 114 -29.13 9.13 -15.09
N LEU A 115 -28.88 9.31 -13.79
CA LEU A 115 -29.85 9.12 -12.71
C LEU A 115 -30.15 10.46 -11.98
N GLY A 116 -30.22 11.57 -12.72
CA GLY A 116 -30.43 12.90 -12.17
C GLY A 116 -29.13 13.52 -11.67
N LEU A 117 -28.91 13.53 -10.36
CA LEU A 117 -27.68 14.09 -9.74
C LEU A 117 -26.45 13.18 -9.90
N LEU A 118 -26.64 11.93 -10.30
CA LEU A 118 -25.60 10.92 -10.41
C LEU A 118 -25.55 10.41 -11.84
N THR A 119 -24.36 10.42 -12.44
CA THR A 119 -24.11 9.88 -13.77
C THR A 119 -23.10 8.73 -13.68
N VAL A 120 -23.45 7.59 -14.23
CA VAL A 120 -22.53 6.46 -14.36
C VAL A 120 -21.91 6.53 -15.75
N ASN A 121 -20.58 6.51 -15.82
CA ASN A 121 -19.86 6.70 -17.07
C ASN A 121 -19.02 5.46 -17.43
N LYS A 122 -19.00 5.18 -18.73
CA LYS A 122 -18.17 4.14 -19.34
C LYS A 122 -16.80 4.74 -19.71
N ILE A 123 -15.72 4.08 -19.32
CA ILE A 123 -14.35 4.45 -19.71
C ILE A 123 -13.65 3.22 -20.27
N ASN A 124 -13.07 3.34 -21.47
CA ASN A 124 -12.42 2.25 -22.19
C ASN A 124 -13.33 1.01 -22.25
N ASP A 125 -14.54 1.20 -22.72
CA ASP A 125 -15.59 0.19 -22.85
C ASP A 125 -16.04 -0.51 -21.56
N ALA A 126 -15.62 -0.03 -20.39
CA ALA A 126 -16.01 -0.57 -19.09
C ALA A 126 -16.69 0.47 -18.20
N TRP A 127 -17.72 0.05 -17.48
CA TRP A 127 -18.38 0.86 -16.45
C TRP A 127 -17.51 0.91 -15.20
N ARG A 128 -16.85 2.05 -14.94
CA ARG A 128 -15.85 2.17 -13.87
C ARG A 128 -16.03 3.38 -12.96
N THR A 129 -16.73 4.41 -13.44
CA THR A 129 -16.80 5.70 -12.77
C THR A 129 -18.23 6.15 -12.54
N ILE A 130 -18.39 6.85 -11.43
CA ILE A 130 -19.61 7.53 -11.05
C ILE A 130 -19.28 9.01 -10.91
N SER A 131 -20.00 9.88 -11.60
CA SER A 131 -19.89 11.33 -11.46
C SER A 131 -21.01 11.84 -10.56
N LEU A 132 -20.64 12.59 -9.53
CA LEU A 132 -21.56 13.22 -8.60
C LEU A 132 -21.22 14.71 -8.54
N PHE A 133 -22.16 15.59 -8.85
CA PHE A 133 -21.95 17.06 -8.93
C PHE A 133 -20.76 17.48 -9.79
N GLY A 134 -20.48 16.76 -10.89
CA GLY A 134 -19.34 17.04 -11.76
C GLY A 134 -18.00 16.44 -11.30
N PHE A 135 -17.93 15.87 -10.10
CA PHE A 135 -16.76 15.12 -9.62
C PHE A 135 -16.84 13.68 -10.11
N GLN A 136 -15.86 13.26 -10.89
CA GLN A 136 -15.74 11.89 -11.36
C GLN A 136 -14.99 11.03 -10.35
N PHE A 137 -15.63 9.93 -9.92
CA PHE A 137 -15.14 9.06 -8.88
C PHE A 137 -14.94 7.64 -9.41
N HIS A 138 -13.72 7.14 -9.33
CA HIS A 138 -13.39 5.76 -9.69
C HIS A 138 -13.77 4.81 -8.56
N VAL A 139 -14.85 4.05 -8.78
CA VAL A 139 -15.44 3.18 -7.75
C VAL A 139 -14.45 2.14 -7.22
N PHE A 140 -13.64 1.54 -8.11
CA PHE A 140 -12.71 0.49 -7.70
C PHE A 140 -11.65 0.97 -6.72
N GLU A 141 -11.22 2.24 -6.78
CA GLU A 141 -10.26 2.81 -5.83
C GLU A 141 -10.83 2.88 -4.41
N PHE A 142 -12.09 3.27 -4.30
CA PHE A 142 -12.80 3.29 -3.03
C PHE A 142 -12.98 1.88 -2.45
N VAL A 143 -13.43 0.95 -3.29
CA VAL A 143 -13.71 -0.44 -2.89
C VAL A 143 -12.46 -1.11 -2.33
N LYS A 144 -11.26 -0.86 -2.90
CA LYS A 144 -10.00 -1.41 -2.41
C LYS A 144 -9.78 -1.08 -0.92
N VAL A 145 -9.85 0.20 -0.56
CA VAL A 145 -9.61 0.65 0.82
C VAL A 145 -10.73 0.20 1.76
N ALA A 146 -11.99 0.37 1.35
CA ALA A 146 -13.16 0.00 2.14
C ALA A 146 -13.21 -1.50 2.46
N MET A 147 -12.92 -2.36 1.48
CA MET A 147 -12.92 -3.81 1.68
C MET A 147 -11.79 -4.31 2.55
N ILE A 148 -10.59 -3.73 2.45
CA ILE A 148 -9.48 -4.08 3.35
C ILE A 148 -9.84 -3.74 4.79
N MET A 149 -10.41 -2.56 5.03
CA MET A 149 -10.86 -2.14 6.35
C MET A 149 -11.99 -3.04 6.86
N TYR A 150 -12.96 -3.38 6.02
CA TYR A 150 -14.03 -4.31 6.35
C TYR A 150 -13.49 -5.70 6.73
N LEU A 151 -12.56 -6.26 5.94
CA LEU A 151 -11.99 -7.57 6.21
C LEU A 151 -11.15 -7.58 7.49
N ALA A 152 -10.43 -6.50 7.79
CA ALA A 152 -9.74 -6.34 9.07
C ALA A 152 -10.73 -6.40 10.25
N TRP A 153 -11.89 -5.75 10.12
CA TRP A 153 -12.96 -5.85 11.10
C TRP A 153 -13.54 -7.26 11.17
N ALA A 154 -13.88 -7.86 10.03
CA ALA A 154 -14.51 -9.17 9.96
C ALA A 154 -13.65 -10.28 10.58
N VAL A 155 -12.33 -10.27 10.29
CA VAL A 155 -11.38 -11.22 10.87
C VAL A 155 -11.23 -11.01 12.39
N ASN A 156 -11.16 -9.74 12.84
CA ASN A 156 -11.12 -9.43 14.27
C ASN A 156 -12.42 -9.86 14.97
N ALA A 157 -13.58 -9.60 14.36
CA ALA A 157 -14.89 -10.00 14.88
C ALA A 157 -15.06 -11.52 14.91
N PHE A 158 -14.54 -12.22 13.89
CA PHE A 158 -14.54 -13.69 13.85
C PHE A 158 -13.72 -14.31 15.00
N ARG A 159 -12.54 -13.74 15.27
CA ARG A 159 -11.67 -14.24 16.36
C ARG A 159 -12.24 -14.00 17.75
N ASN A 160 -12.94 -12.88 17.94
CA ASN A 160 -13.52 -12.49 19.23
C ASN A 160 -15.00 -12.89 19.38
N ASP A 161 -15.55 -13.60 18.40
CA ASP A 161 -16.99 -13.94 18.28
C ASP A 161 -17.94 -12.75 18.52
N SER A 162 -17.56 -11.58 18.02
CA SER A 162 -18.24 -10.31 18.26
C SER A 162 -19.14 -9.84 17.10
N PHE A 163 -19.72 -10.78 16.35
CA PHE A 163 -20.71 -10.48 15.31
C PHE A 163 -22.09 -10.24 15.92
N PHE A 164 -22.49 -8.97 16.06
CA PHE A 164 -23.78 -8.61 16.66
C PHE A 164 -24.96 -9.29 15.95
N LEU A 165 -25.06 -9.13 14.62
CA LEU A 165 -26.20 -9.68 13.85
C LEU A 165 -26.19 -11.23 13.82
N ALA A 166 -25.02 -11.86 13.68
CA ALA A 166 -24.95 -13.32 13.68
C ALA A 166 -25.29 -13.90 15.05
N ASN A 167 -24.88 -13.26 16.14
CA ASN A 167 -25.19 -13.70 17.50
C ASN A 167 -26.67 -13.52 17.82
N PHE A 168 -27.28 -12.42 17.37
CA PHE A 168 -28.73 -12.22 17.46
C PHE A 168 -29.53 -13.26 16.66
N LEU A 169 -29.08 -13.61 15.42
CA LEU A 169 -29.70 -14.65 14.62
C LEU A 169 -29.46 -16.06 15.20
N ALA A 170 -28.36 -16.27 15.93
CA ALA A 170 -28.03 -17.56 16.55
C ALA A 170 -29.00 -17.93 17.69
N GLU A 171 -29.70 -16.97 18.28
CA GLU A 171 -30.78 -17.20 19.24
C GLU A 171 -32.00 -17.84 18.57
N LYS A 172 -32.31 -17.42 17.33
CA LYS A 172 -33.48 -17.91 16.56
C LYS A 172 -33.17 -19.14 15.73
N HIS A 173 -31.95 -19.23 15.17
CA HIS A 173 -31.56 -20.28 14.26
C HIS A 173 -30.20 -20.88 14.66
N PRO A 174 -30.14 -22.16 15.08
CA PRO A 174 -28.93 -22.80 15.58
C PRO A 174 -27.80 -22.91 14.53
N VAL A 175 -28.10 -22.76 13.24
CA VAL A 175 -27.15 -22.78 12.14
C VAL A 175 -26.09 -21.68 12.28
N TRP A 176 -26.48 -20.50 12.79
CA TRP A 176 -25.59 -19.36 13.01
C TRP A 176 -24.61 -19.52 14.18
N LYS A 177 -24.77 -20.57 15.00
CA LYS A 177 -23.77 -20.95 16.03
C LYS A 177 -22.53 -21.57 15.41
N LYS A 178 -22.63 -22.12 14.19
CA LYS A 178 -21.50 -22.76 13.52
C LYS A 178 -20.47 -21.73 13.04
N PRO A 179 -19.17 -21.85 13.41
CA PRO A 179 -18.15 -20.90 13.00
C PRO A 179 -17.95 -20.85 11.49
N LEU A 180 -18.19 -21.95 10.78
CA LEU A 180 -18.12 -22.00 9.33
C LEU A 180 -19.16 -21.07 8.67
N VAL A 181 -20.40 -21.03 9.20
CA VAL A 181 -21.47 -20.18 8.65
C VAL A 181 -21.12 -18.70 8.84
N LYS A 182 -20.62 -18.32 10.03
CA LYS A 182 -20.15 -16.94 10.28
C LYS A 182 -19.01 -16.56 9.33
N LYS A 183 -18.08 -17.46 9.09
CA LYS A 183 -16.96 -17.24 8.15
C LYS A 183 -17.44 -17.08 6.70
N ILE A 184 -18.33 -17.94 6.25
CA ILE A 184 -18.92 -17.84 4.90
C ILE A 184 -19.65 -16.51 4.75
N ALA A 185 -20.53 -16.16 5.69
CA ALA A 185 -21.38 -14.97 5.58
C ALA A 185 -20.61 -13.65 5.64
N TYR A 186 -19.58 -13.54 6.50
CA TYR A 186 -18.89 -12.27 6.75
C TYR A 186 -17.52 -12.14 6.09
N ILE A 187 -16.93 -13.23 5.59
CA ILE A 187 -15.61 -13.18 4.95
C ILE A 187 -15.71 -13.66 3.49
N TYR A 188 -16.17 -14.88 3.24
CA TYR A 188 -16.13 -15.46 1.90
C TYR A 188 -17.14 -14.83 0.95
N PHE A 189 -18.40 -14.68 1.37
CA PHE A 189 -19.44 -14.09 0.56
C PHE A 189 -19.15 -12.63 0.17
N PRO A 190 -18.70 -11.73 1.08
CA PRO A 190 -18.29 -10.38 0.71
C PRO A 190 -17.13 -10.32 -0.29
N ILE A 191 -16.13 -11.18 -0.15
CA ILE A 191 -15.01 -11.22 -1.10
C ILE A 191 -15.51 -11.67 -2.49
N LEU A 192 -16.26 -12.77 -2.54
CA LEU A 192 -16.75 -13.31 -3.82
C LEU A 192 -17.70 -12.36 -4.52
N SER A 193 -18.64 -11.73 -3.78
CA SER A 193 -19.60 -10.79 -4.35
C SER A 193 -18.93 -9.55 -4.93
N VAL A 194 -17.95 -8.98 -4.20
CA VAL A 194 -17.19 -7.83 -4.67
C VAL A 194 -16.32 -8.18 -5.87
N CYS A 195 -15.62 -9.33 -5.84
CA CYS A 195 -14.82 -9.78 -6.96
C CYS A 195 -15.69 -10.03 -8.22
N LEU A 196 -16.87 -10.61 -8.05
CA LEU A 196 -17.80 -10.86 -9.16
C LEU A 196 -18.29 -9.54 -9.80
N CYS A 197 -18.63 -8.55 -8.98
CA CYS A 197 -19.05 -7.24 -9.48
C CYS A 197 -17.92 -6.49 -10.20
N ILE A 198 -16.69 -6.52 -9.67
CA ILE A 198 -15.55 -5.86 -10.31
C ILE A 198 -15.17 -6.57 -11.62
N MET A 199 -15.33 -7.90 -11.70
CA MET A 199 -14.98 -8.70 -12.86
C MET A 199 -15.76 -8.27 -14.10
N VAL A 200 -16.98 -7.79 -13.95
CA VAL A 200 -17.78 -7.24 -15.06
C VAL A 200 -17.08 -6.02 -15.70
N GLY A 201 -16.36 -5.24 -14.93
CA GLY A 201 -15.65 -4.04 -15.42
C GLY A 201 -14.16 -4.22 -15.69
N SER A 202 -13.47 -5.13 -14.98
CA SER A 202 -12.03 -5.34 -15.14
C SER A 202 -11.54 -6.62 -14.47
N LEU A 203 -11.14 -7.60 -15.27
CA LEU A 203 -10.55 -8.85 -14.75
C LEU A 203 -9.24 -8.60 -14.00
N SER A 204 -8.37 -7.75 -14.54
CA SER A 204 -7.08 -7.43 -13.92
C SER A 204 -7.24 -6.80 -12.53
N SER A 205 -8.17 -5.85 -12.40
CA SER A 205 -8.51 -5.24 -11.10
C SER A 205 -9.09 -6.27 -10.13
N THR A 206 -9.90 -7.21 -10.61
CA THR A 206 -10.47 -8.29 -9.80
C THR A 206 -9.38 -9.18 -9.22
N ILE A 207 -8.43 -9.63 -10.05
CA ILE A 207 -7.32 -10.50 -9.61
C ILE A 207 -6.46 -9.76 -8.60
N PHE A 208 -6.12 -8.49 -8.86
CA PHE A 208 -5.31 -7.68 -7.95
C PHE A 208 -6.01 -7.46 -6.60
N ILE A 209 -7.26 -6.97 -6.61
CA ILE A 209 -8.02 -6.68 -5.39
C ILE A 209 -8.29 -7.99 -4.62
N GLY A 210 -8.67 -9.06 -5.32
CA GLY A 210 -8.85 -10.39 -4.74
C GLY A 210 -7.59 -10.90 -4.05
N GLY A 211 -6.42 -10.75 -4.69
CA GLY A 211 -5.13 -11.12 -4.12
C GLY A 211 -4.78 -10.35 -2.85
N ILE A 212 -5.02 -9.03 -2.84
CA ILE A 212 -4.79 -8.21 -1.63
C ILE A 212 -5.79 -8.57 -0.51
N MET A 213 -7.06 -8.79 -0.83
CA MET A 213 -8.05 -9.25 0.15
C MET A 213 -7.66 -10.62 0.74
N PHE A 214 -7.21 -11.54 -0.11
CA PHE A 214 -6.72 -12.85 0.32
C PHE A 214 -5.50 -12.73 1.24
N ALA A 215 -4.50 -11.93 0.88
CA ALA A 215 -3.33 -11.66 1.73
C ALA A 215 -3.73 -11.01 3.06
N THR A 216 -4.69 -10.08 3.05
CA THR A 216 -5.20 -9.42 4.25
C THR A 216 -5.80 -10.40 5.25
N ILE A 217 -6.63 -11.35 4.79
CA ILE A 217 -7.23 -12.36 5.69
C ILE A 217 -6.22 -13.41 6.17
N LEU A 218 -5.19 -13.73 5.38
CA LEU A 218 -4.07 -14.58 5.81
C LEU A 218 -3.29 -13.93 6.96
N ILE A 219 -2.92 -12.65 6.80
CA ILE A 219 -2.22 -11.90 7.86
C ILE A 219 -3.11 -11.77 9.11
N GLY A 220 -4.43 -11.67 8.93
CA GLY A 220 -5.40 -11.71 10.02
C GLY A 220 -5.46 -13.05 10.77
N GLY A 221 -4.76 -14.09 10.28
CA GLY A 221 -4.56 -15.37 10.96
C GLY A 221 -5.59 -16.45 10.58
N ILE A 222 -6.26 -16.31 9.44
CA ILE A 222 -7.04 -17.41 8.86
C ILE A 222 -6.07 -18.38 8.16
N LYS A 223 -6.21 -19.66 8.43
CA LYS A 223 -5.30 -20.69 7.90
C LYS A 223 -5.47 -20.85 6.39
N VAL A 224 -4.37 -21.03 5.66
CA VAL A 224 -4.38 -21.26 4.20
C VAL A 224 -5.31 -22.40 3.79
N LYS A 225 -5.33 -23.51 4.55
CA LYS A 225 -6.22 -24.65 4.30
C LYS A 225 -7.70 -24.29 4.29
N GLU A 226 -8.10 -23.28 5.05
CA GLU A 226 -9.48 -22.82 5.12
C GLU A 226 -9.86 -21.91 3.92
N LEU A 227 -8.85 -21.39 3.21
CA LEU A 227 -9.04 -20.54 2.03
C LEU A 227 -9.08 -21.33 0.71
N ILE A 228 -8.66 -22.61 0.72
CA ILE A 228 -8.71 -23.47 -0.48
C ILE A 228 -10.12 -23.52 -1.10
N PRO A 229 -11.20 -23.71 -0.32
CA PRO A 229 -12.54 -23.71 -0.91
C PRO A 229 -12.94 -22.34 -1.48
N LEU A 230 -12.53 -21.25 -0.85
CA LEU A 230 -12.79 -19.90 -1.39
C LEU A 230 -12.08 -19.69 -2.72
N THR A 231 -10.81 -20.07 -2.81
CA THR A 231 -10.02 -19.98 -4.05
C THR A 231 -10.61 -20.89 -5.12
N GLY A 232 -11.00 -22.12 -4.77
CA GLY A 232 -11.65 -23.05 -5.70
C GLY A 232 -12.96 -22.50 -6.27
N ILE A 233 -13.80 -21.89 -5.44
CA ILE A 233 -15.05 -21.24 -5.89
C ILE A 233 -14.74 -20.04 -6.79
N ALA A 234 -13.76 -19.20 -6.43
CA ALA A 234 -13.38 -18.03 -7.22
C ALA A 234 -12.87 -18.43 -8.62
N VAL A 235 -11.98 -19.44 -8.67
CA VAL A 235 -11.48 -20.00 -9.94
C VAL A 235 -12.61 -20.66 -10.73
N GLY A 236 -13.47 -21.43 -10.08
CA GLY A 236 -14.65 -22.06 -10.72
C GLY A 236 -15.60 -21.03 -11.34
N LEU A 237 -15.87 -19.93 -10.63
CA LEU A 237 -16.66 -18.82 -11.15
C LEU A 237 -15.98 -18.14 -12.34
N LEU A 238 -14.69 -17.93 -12.31
CA LEU A 238 -13.93 -17.37 -13.42
C LEU A 238 -14.02 -18.26 -14.66
N VAL A 239 -13.77 -19.56 -14.49
CA VAL A 239 -13.88 -20.55 -15.58
C VAL A 239 -15.31 -20.61 -16.13
N ALA A 240 -16.33 -20.57 -15.26
CA ALA A 240 -17.73 -20.53 -15.68
C ALA A 240 -18.05 -19.25 -16.48
N CYS A 241 -17.55 -18.09 -16.08
CA CYS A 241 -17.74 -16.84 -16.83
C CYS A 241 -17.04 -16.88 -18.20
N ILE A 242 -15.84 -17.46 -18.29
CA ILE A 242 -15.14 -17.68 -19.56
C ILE A 242 -15.97 -18.65 -20.44
N GLY A 243 -16.43 -19.76 -19.87
CA GLY A 243 -17.27 -20.74 -20.60
C GLY A 243 -18.58 -20.14 -21.09
N ILE A 244 -19.26 -19.34 -20.29
CA ILE A 244 -20.46 -18.61 -20.72
C ILE A 244 -20.09 -17.66 -21.87
N ASN A 245 -19.00 -16.92 -21.77
CA ASN A 245 -18.59 -15.95 -22.78
C ASN A 245 -18.31 -16.60 -24.14
N THR A 246 -17.77 -17.84 -24.17
CA THR A 246 -17.50 -18.59 -25.39
C THR A 246 -18.77 -19.17 -26.04
N CYS A 247 -19.91 -19.25 -25.31
CA CYS A 247 -21.19 -19.73 -25.84
C CYS A 247 -21.99 -18.67 -26.61
N PHE A 248 -21.56 -17.41 -26.58
CA PHE A 248 -22.22 -16.29 -27.23
C PHE A 248 -21.39 -15.74 -28.40
N ASP A 249 -22.06 -15.28 -29.46
CA ASP A 249 -21.46 -14.61 -30.60
C ASP A 249 -20.83 -13.26 -30.16
N ASP A 250 -19.79 -12.77 -30.85
CA ASP A 250 -19.00 -11.59 -30.51
C ASP A 250 -19.83 -10.32 -30.22
N GLY A 251 -20.98 -10.15 -30.88
CA GLY A 251 -21.87 -9.00 -30.65
C GLY A 251 -22.81 -9.13 -29.44
N ARG A 252 -22.83 -10.27 -28.73
CA ARG A 252 -23.76 -10.57 -27.63
C ARG A 252 -23.03 -11.06 -26.35
N LYS A 253 -21.70 -11.07 -26.32
CA LYS A 253 -20.91 -11.55 -25.20
C LYS A 253 -21.22 -10.75 -23.93
N PRO A 254 -21.61 -11.43 -22.83
CA PRO A 254 -21.90 -10.73 -21.56
C PRO A 254 -20.65 -10.12 -20.89
N PHE A 255 -19.47 -10.64 -21.22
CA PHE A 255 -18.19 -10.19 -20.63
C PHE A 255 -17.13 -9.92 -21.72
N PRO A 256 -17.28 -8.90 -22.58
CA PRO A 256 -16.34 -8.66 -23.69
C PRO A 256 -14.90 -8.38 -23.21
N HIS A 257 -14.74 -7.82 -22.00
CA HIS A 257 -13.42 -7.55 -21.42
C HIS A 257 -12.63 -8.80 -21.01
N LEU A 258 -13.28 -9.97 -20.85
CA LEU A 258 -12.61 -11.24 -20.57
C LEU A 258 -11.73 -11.68 -21.73
N ASP A 259 -12.20 -11.57 -22.96
CA ASP A 259 -11.44 -11.96 -24.14
C ASP A 259 -10.21 -11.09 -24.34
N HIS A 260 -10.37 -9.76 -24.17
CA HIS A 260 -9.24 -8.82 -24.18
C HIS A 260 -8.23 -9.09 -23.07
N ALA A 261 -8.70 -9.46 -21.88
CA ALA A 261 -7.82 -9.76 -20.75
C ALA A 261 -7.07 -11.08 -20.95
N LEU A 262 -7.73 -12.10 -21.50
CA LEU A 262 -7.09 -13.38 -21.82
C LEU A 262 -6.05 -13.21 -22.93
N GLY A 263 -6.35 -12.48 -24.00
CA GLY A 263 -5.39 -12.17 -25.07
C GLY A 263 -4.16 -11.41 -24.57
N ARG A 264 -4.31 -10.56 -23.55
CA ARG A 264 -3.18 -9.89 -22.90
C ARG A 264 -2.34 -10.83 -22.03
N LEU A 265 -2.95 -11.85 -21.42
CA LEU A 265 -2.25 -12.84 -20.59
C LEU A 265 -1.46 -13.85 -21.41
N THR A 266 -1.94 -14.20 -22.60
CA THR A 266 -1.25 -15.16 -23.51
C THR A 266 -0.05 -14.55 -24.22
N GLY A 267 0.12 -13.22 -24.16
CA GLY A 267 1.23 -12.53 -24.83
C GLY A 267 1.11 -12.40 -26.36
N ASP A 268 0.11 -13.05 -26.96
CA ASP A 268 -0.10 -13.04 -28.42
C ASP A 268 -0.67 -11.70 -28.90
N GLY A 269 -1.21 -10.87 -28.00
CA GLY A 269 -1.93 -9.66 -28.35
C GLY A 269 -1.09 -8.60 -29.09
N ILE A 270 0.16 -8.36 -28.73
CA ILE A 270 1.02 -7.37 -29.42
C ILE A 270 1.54 -7.92 -30.73
N ALA A 271 1.98 -9.19 -30.76
CA ALA A 271 2.48 -9.83 -31.96
C ALA A 271 1.40 -9.95 -33.04
N GLU A 272 0.18 -10.36 -32.66
CA GLU A 272 -0.98 -10.47 -33.56
C GLU A 272 -1.39 -9.09 -34.09
N LYS A 273 -1.37 -8.04 -33.26
CA LYS A 273 -1.69 -6.68 -33.70
C LYS A 273 -0.65 -6.10 -34.64
N LEU A 274 0.65 -6.37 -34.38
CA LEU A 274 1.72 -6.03 -35.32
C LEU A 274 1.54 -6.74 -36.66
N ARG A 275 1.05 -7.98 -36.65
CA ARG A 275 0.72 -8.73 -37.87
C ARG A 275 -0.47 -8.11 -38.61
N ILE A 276 -1.55 -7.78 -37.89
CA ILE A 276 -2.72 -7.06 -38.45
C ILE A 276 -2.26 -5.73 -39.10
N MET A 277 -1.37 -4.97 -38.43
CA MET A 277 -0.81 -3.74 -39.00
C MET A 277 0.03 -4.00 -40.27
N ALA A 278 0.74 -5.11 -40.35
CA ALA A 278 1.55 -5.46 -41.51
C ALA A 278 0.70 -5.92 -42.71
N GLU A 279 -0.43 -6.59 -42.44
CA GLU A 279 -1.32 -7.16 -43.43
C GLU A 279 -2.44 -6.17 -43.87
N SER A 280 -2.80 -5.18 -43.04
CA SER A 280 -3.88 -4.22 -43.33
C SER A 280 -3.37 -2.96 -44.04
N PRO A 281 -4.13 -2.36 -44.96
CA PRO A 281 -3.77 -1.12 -45.64
C PRO A 281 -3.62 0.02 -44.63
N SER A 282 -2.57 0.85 -44.80
CA SER A 282 -2.35 2.03 -43.97
C SER A 282 -3.56 2.97 -44.06
N GLY A 283 -4.25 3.20 -42.92
CA GLY A 283 -5.45 4.02 -42.84
C GLY A 283 -6.78 3.24 -42.78
N SER A 284 -6.77 1.91 -42.90
CA SER A 284 -7.95 1.09 -42.58
C SER A 284 -8.30 1.19 -41.08
N LYS A 285 -9.56 0.93 -40.73
CA LYS A 285 -9.99 0.94 -39.34
C LYS A 285 -9.24 -0.10 -38.51
N GLU A 286 -9.04 -1.29 -39.08
CA GLU A 286 -8.29 -2.38 -38.43
C GLU A 286 -6.83 -1.99 -38.15
N PHE A 287 -6.18 -1.28 -39.09
CA PHE A 287 -4.84 -0.73 -38.88
C PHE A 287 -4.81 0.30 -37.76
N GLN A 288 -5.76 1.24 -37.73
CA GLN A 288 -5.83 2.28 -36.71
C GLN A 288 -6.08 1.69 -35.33
N ASP A 289 -7.04 0.79 -35.20
CA ASP A 289 -7.35 0.12 -33.92
C ASP A 289 -6.15 -0.71 -33.41
N ALA A 290 -5.45 -1.42 -34.29
CA ALA A 290 -4.25 -2.16 -33.94
C ALA A 290 -3.09 -1.23 -33.54
N LEU A 291 -2.93 -0.11 -34.25
CA LEU A 291 -1.91 0.92 -33.96
C LEU A 291 -2.11 1.53 -32.57
N ASP A 292 -3.34 1.91 -32.22
CA ASP A 292 -3.64 2.55 -30.94
C ASP A 292 -3.38 1.59 -29.76
N ASP A 293 -3.68 0.31 -29.94
CA ASP A 293 -3.42 -0.71 -28.93
C ASP A 293 -1.92 -1.00 -28.70
N VAL A 294 -1.11 -0.94 -29.76
CA VAL A 294 0.33 -1.24 -29.71
C VAL A 294 1.17 -0.02 -29.36
N LYS A 295 0.69 1.18 -29.69
CA LYS A 295 1.40 2.45 -29.50
C LYS A 295 1.82 2.69 -28.06
N GLN A 296 0.91 2.49 -27.11
CA GLN A 296 1.19 2.76 -25.70
C GLN A 296 2.28 1.83 -25.10
N PRO A 297 2.18 0.48 -25.21
CA PRO A 297 3.22 -0.42 -24.69
C PRO A 297 4.59 -0.25 -25.35
N ILE A 298 4.64 -0.03 -26.66
CA ILE A 298 5.91 0.18 -27.36
C ILE A 298 6.55 1.50 -26.93
N SER A 299 5.79 2.58 -26.87
CA SER A 299 6.30 3.88 -26.42
C SER A 299 6.79 3.83 -24.98
N ALA A 300 6.14 3.05 -24.11
CA ALA A 300 6.61 2.82 -22.75
C ALA A 300 7.99 2.14 -22.71
N LYS A 301 8.19 1.09 -23.54
CA LYS A 301 9.50 0.42 -23.68
C LYS A 301 10.56 1.37 -24.23
N MET A 302 10.19 2.20 -25.21
CA MET A 302 11.10 3.21 -25.75
C MET A 302 11.50 4.24 -24.68
N ALA A 303 10.54 4.72 -23.87
CA ALA A 303 10.80 5.65 -22.77
C ALA A 303 11.85 5.09 -21.79
N ILE A 304 11.67 3.84 -21.34
CA ILE A 304 12.64 3.17 -20.45
C ILE A 304 14.02 3.04 -21.11
N LYS A 305 14.06 2.60 -22.38
CA LYS A 305 15.32 2.41 -23.12
C LYS A 305 16.07 3.74 -23.31
N GLU A 306 15.36 4.78 -23.69
CA GLU A 306 15.92 6.11 -23.95
C GLU A 306 16.34 6.85 -22.69
N GLY A 307 15.69 6.55 -21.55
CA GLY A 307 16.06 7.10 -20.25
C GLY A 307 17.44 6.65 -19.77
N GLY A 308 17.85 5.43 -20.08
CA GLY A 308 19.15 4.89 -19.64
C GLY A 308 19.35 5.01 -18.12
N LEU A 309 20.60 5.27 -17.69
CA LEU A 309 20.93 5.36 -16.27
C LEU A 309 20.56 6.70 -15.64
N ILE A 310 20.81 7.82 -16.33
CA ILE A 310 20.71 9.20 -15.78
C ILE A 310 19.42 9.90 -16.24
N GLY A 311 18.82 9.47 -17.35
CA GLY A 311 17.66 10.11 -17.96
C GLY A 311 18.02 11.21 -18.96
N LYS A 312 17.01 11.66 -19.71
CA LYS A 312 17.13 12.78 -20.67
C LYS A 312 17.17 14.15 -19.98
N GLY A 313 16.82 14.21 -18.71
CA GLY A 313 16.64 15.44 -17.94
C GLY A 313 15.19 15.88 -17.84
N PRO A 314 14.85 16.67 -16.79
CA PRO A 314 13.51 17.17 -16.56
C PRO A 314 12.99 17.96 -17.76
N GLY A 315 11.74 17.72 -18.16
CA GLY A 315 11.11 18.40 -19.29
C GLY A 315 11.54 17.95 -20.69
N LYS A 316 12.43 16.93 -20.80
CA LYS A 316 12.97 16.45 -22.09
C LYS A 316 12.40 15.10 -22.55
N SER A 317 11.35 14.60 -21.89
CA SER A 317 10.65 13.40 -22.37
C SER A 317 10.08 13.64 -23.77
N THR A 318 10.30 12.72 -24.68
CA THR A 318 9.74 12.72 -26.04
C THR A 318 8.45 11.90 -26.10
N GLN A 319 8.37 10.82 -25.31
CA GLN A 319 7.23 9.91 -25.31
C GLN A 319 5.98 10.54 -24.69
N ARG A 320 6.09 11.59 -23.88
CA ARG A 320 4.94 12.34 -23.33
C ARG A 320 4.01 12.96 -24.39
N TYR A 321 4.49 13.12 -25.63
CA TYR A 321 3.66 13.61 -26.75
C TYR A 321 3.05 12.47 -27.57
N VAL A 322 3.48 11.25 -27.34
CA VAL A 322 3.07 10.06 -28.09
C VAL A 322 2.02 9.25 -27.31
N VAL A 323 2.20 9.12 -25.99
CA VAL A 323 1.34 8.32 -25.11
C VAL A 323 0.27 9.23 -24.50
N PRO A 324 -1.03 9.05 -24.83
CA PRO A 324 -2.10 9.94 -24.39
C PRO A 324 -2.29 10.00 -22.87
N ILE A 325 -2.10 8.89 -22.16
CA ILE A 325 -2.34 8.73 -20.70
C ILE A 325 -1.05 8.45 -19.94
N MET A 326 0.07 9.03 -20.37
CA MET A 326 1.38 8.79 -19.75
C MET A 326 1.42 9.24 -18.29
N PHE A 327 0.69 10.30 -17.95
CA PHE A 327 0.60 10.86 -16.60
C PHE A 327 -0.24 10.02 -15.61
N GLU A 328 -0.93 8.99 -16.07
CA GLU A 328 -1.70 8.06 -15.22
C GLU A 328 -1.07 6.66 -15.20
N ASP A 329 -1.21 5.93 -16.31
CA ASP A 329 -0.93 4.50 -16.40
C ASP A 329 0.54 4.18 -16.70
N TYR A 330 1.29 5.13 -17.25
CA TYR A 330 2.69 4.97 -17.65
C TYR A 330 3.64 5.95 -16.95
N MET A 331 3.26 6.40 -15.74
CA MET A 331 4.04 7.35 -14.96
C MET A 331 5.45 6.83 -14.64
N PHE A 332 5.62 5.55 -14.37
CA PHE A 332 6.95 4.99 -14.06
C PHE A 332 7.89 5.05 -15.28
N CYS A 333 7.40 4.72 -16.49
CA CYS A 333 8.18 4.87 -17.72
C CYS A 333 8.61 6.31 -17.96
N PHE A 334 7.69 7.25 -17.73
CA PHE A 334 7.98 8.68 -17.82
C PHE A 334 9.07 9.10 -16.84
N ILE A 335 9.01 8.63 -15.59
CA ILE A 335 10.03 8.90 -14.58
C ILE A 335 11.40 8.38 -15.03
N VAL A 336 11.44 7.16 -15.57
CA VAL A 336 12.70 6.59 -16.06
C VAL A 336 13.20 7.34 -17.30
N GLU A 337 12.34 7.81 -18.21
CA GLU A 337 12.76 8.60 -19.37
C GLU A 337 13.42 9.93 -18.96
N GLU A 338 12.85 10.66 -18.00
CA GLU A 338 13.38 11.97 -17.59
C GLU A 338 14.50 11.89 -16.56
N TYR A 339 14.38 10.98 -15.56
CA TYR A 339 15.29 10.91 -14.41
C TYR A 339 16.18 9.67 -14.42
N GLY A 340 16.09 8.85 -15.47
CA GLY A 340 16.84 7.62 -15.61
C GLY A 340 16.39 6.51 -14.68
N LEU A 341 17.11 5.40 -14.74
CA LEU A 341 16.92 4.26 -13.84
C LEU A 341 17.13 4.67 -12.38
N ILE A 342 18.00 5.66 -12.12
CA ILE A 342 18.21 6.22 -10.77
C ILE A 342 16.90 6.77 -10.20
N GLY A 343 16.14 7.55 -10.97
CA GLY A 343 14.83 8.07 -10.55
C GLY A 343 13.84 6.94 -10.27
N GLY A 344 13.80 5.92 -11.14
CA GLY A 344 12.98 4.73 -10.94
C GLY A 344 13.33 3.97 -9.67
N ILE A 345 14.63 3.78 -9.38
CA ILE A 345 15.12 3.11 -8.16
C ILE A 345 14.74 3.92 -6.90
N VAL A 346 14.83 5.24 -6.91
CA VAL A 346 14.43 6.10 -5.78
C VAL A 346 12.95 5.87 -5.44
N ILE A 347 12.08 5.87 -6.45
CA ILE A 347 10.64 5.58 -6.26
C ILE A 347 10.43 4.17 -5.71
N LEU A 348 11.12 3.18 -6.23
CA LEU A 348 11.05 1.80 -5.75
C LEU A 348 11.47 1.69 -4.27
N ILE A 349 12.56 2.35 -3.88
CA ILE A 349 13.06 2.38 -2.50
C ILE A 349 12.02 3.01 -1.57
N LEU A 350 11.31 4.05 -1.97
CA LEU A 350 10.26 4.66 -1.15
C LEU A 350 9.12 3.67 -0.85
N TYR A 351 8.66 2.89 -1.84
CA TYR A 351 7.63 1.87 -1.60
C TYR A 351 8.14 0.68 -0.80
N ILE A 352 9.36 0.22 -1.01
CA ILE A 352 9.99 -0.84 -0.21
C ILE A 352 10.16 -0.36 1.25
N SER A 353 10.58 0.89 1.45
CA SER A 353 10.69 1.49 2.77
C SER A 353 9.34 1.60 3.48
N LEU A 354 8.26 1.89 2.73
CA LEU A 354 6.89 1.87 3.25
C LEU A 354 6.49 0.45 3.70
N LEU A 355 6.80 -0.57 2.92
CA LEU A 355 6.52 -1.96 3.28
C LEU A 355 7.28 -2.38 4.55
N ALA A 356 8.57 -2.07 4.62
CA ALA A 356 9.39 -2.35 5.78
C ALA A 356 8.87 -1.61 7.03
N ARG A 357 8.53 -0.34 6.89
CA ARG A 357 8.03 0.46 8.02
C ARG A 357 6.64 0.02 8.46
N GLY A 358 5.77 -0.32 7.51
CA GLY A 358 4.46 -0.91 7.78
C GLY A 358 4.56 -2.20 8.59
N SER A 359 5.54 -3.07 8.28
CA SER A 359 5.81 -4.29 9.03
C SER A 359 6.18 -4.01 10.49
N ILE A 360 6.98 -2.97 10.74
CA ILE A 360 7.34 -2.54 12.11
C ILE A 360 6.09 -2.05 12.86
N ILE A 361 5.25 -1.23 12.22
CA ILE A 361 4.00 -0.74 12.82
C ILE A 361 3.09 -1.91 13.19
N VAL A 362 2.95 -2.90 12.30
CA VAL A 362 2.14 -4.11 12.53
C VAL A 362 2.65 -4.91 13.71
N ARG A 363 3.98 -5.07 13.85
CA ARG A 363 4.59 -5.78 15.01
C ARG A 363 4.32 -5.07 16.33
N ASN A 364 4.34 -3.76 16.34
CA ASN A 364 4.14 -2.91 17.52
C ASN A 364 2.66 -2.71 17.88
N CYS A 365 1.72 -3.16 17.06
CA CYS A 365 0.30 -3.05 17.30
C CYS A 365 -0.24 -4.34 17.92
N ASP A 366 -0.84 -4.31 19.13
CA ASP A 366 -1.40 -5.52 19.76
C ASP A 366 -2.80 -5.87 19.28
N ASN A 367 -3.55 -4.88 18.81
CA ASN A 367 -4.91 -5.12 18.40
C ASN A 367 -4.97 -5.76 17.01
N LEU A 368 -5.64 -6.92 16.90
CA LEU A 368 -5.75 -7.67 15.65
C LEU A 368 -6.36 -6.85 14.51
N PHE A 369 -7.39 -6.02 14.79
CA PHE A 369 -7.96 -5.12 13.79
C PHE A 369 -6.91 -4.14 13.25
N GLY A 370 -6.16 -3.48 14.15
CA GLY A 370 -5.10 -2.56 13.76
C GLY A 370 -3.98 -3.23 12.96
N LYS A 371 -3.53 -4.41 13.41
CA LYS A 371 -2.54 -5.23 12.69
C LYS A 371 -2.97 -5.52 11.26
N THR A 372 -4.17 -6.08 11.12
CA THR A 372 -4.70 -6.52 9.82
C THR A 372 -5.01 -5.32 8.91
N ALA A 373 -5.54 -4.23 9.46
CA ALA A 373 -5.81 -3.01 8.70
C ALA A 373 -4.53 -2.38 8.14
N VAL A 374 -3.52 -2.16 8.99
CA VAL A 374 -2.23 -1.58 8.53
C VAL A 374 -1.56 -2.50 7.52
N ALA A 375 -1.48 -3.80 7.80
CA ALA A 375 -0.85 -4.74 6.88
C ALA A 375 -1.55 -4.76 5.52
N GLY A 376 -2.89 -4.82 5.49
CA GLY A 376 -3.67 -4.81 4.26
C GLY A 376 -3.52 -3.51 3.46
N LEU A 377 -3.56 -2.35 4.14
CA LEU A 377 -3.40 -1.04 3.48
C LEU A 377 -1.97 -0.82 2.95
N VAL A 378 -0.95 -1.22 3.71
CA VAL A 378 0.45 -1.15 3.25
C VAL A 378 0.66 -2.06 2.04
N LEU A 379 0.15 -3.31 2.09
CA LEU A 379 0.19 -4.23 0.95
C LEU A 379 -0.57 -3.70 -0.26
N LEU A 380 -1.71 -3.04 -0.07
CA LEU A 380 -2.44 -2.40 -1.16
C LEU A 380 -1.59 -1.35 -1.86
N ILE A 381 -1.02 -0.41 -1.10
CA ILE A 381 -0.23 0.70 -1.66
C ILE A 381 1.03 0.17 -2.35
N THR A 382 1.80 -0.68 -1.66
CA THR A 382 3.05 -1.22 -2.20
C THR A 382 2.81 -2.23 -3.32
N GLY A 383 1.80 -3.07 -3.20
CA GLY A 383 1.40 -4.03 -4.23
C GLY A 383 0.93 -3.33 -5.51
N GLN A 384 0.14 -2.25 -5.39
CA GLN A 384 -0.28 -1.47 -6.57
C GLN A 384 0.91 -0.77 -7.23
N ALA A 385 1.83 -0.21 -6.45
CA ALA A 385 3.06 0.38 -6.98
C ALA A 385 3.91 -0.66 -7.73
N MET A 386 4.09 -1.84 -7.14
CA MET A 386 4.85 -2.93 -7.79
C MET A 386 4.18 -3.41 -9.07
N MET A 387 2.84 -3.58 -9.06
CA MET A 387 2.09 -3.94 -10.27
C MET A 387 2.24 -2.88 -11.36
N HIS A 388 2.15 -1.59 -11.02
CA HIS A 388 2.36 -0.50 -11.96
C HIS A 388 3.77 -0.54 -12.57
N ILE A 389 4.81 -0.74 -11.75
CA ILE A 389 6.21 -0.85 -12.20
C ILE A 389 6.39 -2.06 -13.13
N LEU A 390 5.89 -3.24 -12.74
CA LEU A 390 5.98 -4.46 -13.55
C LEU A 390 5.32 -4.31 -14.92
N ILE A 391 4.12 -3.71 -14.96
CA ILE A 391 3.40 -3.44 -16.20
C ILE A 391 4.20 -2.48 -17.10
N ASN A 392 4.73 -1.42 -16.52
CA ASN A 392 5.55 -0.46 -17.25
C ASN A 392 6.85 -1.07 -17.79
N CYS A 393 7.38 -2.10 -17.11
CA CYS A 393 8.54 -2.88 -17.59
C CYS A 393 8.14 -4.03 -18.53
N ASP A 394 6.90 -4.10 -18.99
CA ASP A 394 6.36 -5.18 -19.85
C ASP A 394 6.46 -6.59 -19.23
N MET A 395 6.42 -6.65 -17.89
CA MET A 395 6.44 -7.91 -17.13
C MET A 395 5.05 -8.32 -16.63
N GLY A 396 3.99 -7.70 -17.13
CA GLY A 396 2.61 -7.99 -16.73
C GLY A 396 1.58 -7.42 -17.68
N PRO A 397 0.33 -7.91 -17.61
CA PRO A 397 -0.75 -7.44 -18.47
C PRO A 397 -1.15 -6.01 -18.11
N LEU A 398 -1.50 -5.20 -19.11
CA LEU A 398 -1.98 -3.83 -18.91
C LEU A 398 -3.24 -3.82 -18.03
N THR A 399 -3.15 -3.13 -16.89
CA THR A 399 -4.22 -3.11 -15.89
C THR A 399 -4.86 -1.73 -15.69
N GLY A 400 -4.24 -0.64 -16.17
CA GLY A 400 -4.71 0.72 -15.94
C GLY A 400 -4.69 1.09 -14.44
N GLN A 401 -3.68 0.65 -13.70
CA GLN A 401 -3.50 0.99 -12.29
C GLN A 401 -2.53 2.15 -12.15
N THR A 402 -2.94 3.18 -11.44
CA THR A 402 -2.11 4.36 -11.17
C THR A 402 -0.99 4.06 -10.18
N LEU A 403 0.14 4.80 -10.28
CA LEU A 403 1.20 4.76 -9.28
C LEU A 403 0.75 5.55 -8.03
N PRO A 404 0.56 4.91 -6.85
CA PRO A 404 -0.02 5.54 -5.68
C PRO A 404 0.68 6.83 -5.26
N MET A 405 -0.06 7.92 -5.05
CA MET A 405 0.42 9.25 -4.65
C MET A 405 1.33 9.95 -5.67
N VAL A 406 1.63 9.34 -6.82
CA VAL A 406 2.54 9.90 -7.84
C VAL A 406 1.80 10.19 -9.14
N SER A 407 1.04 9.24 -9.68
CA SER A 407 0.25 9.45 -10.90
C SER A 407 -0.87 10.46 -10.72
N HIS A 408 -1.27 11.09 -11.81
CA HIS A 408 -2.46 11.94 -11.86
C HIS A 408 -3.71 11.07 -11.83
N GLY A 409 -4.46 11.14 -10.72
CA GLY A 409 -5.70 10.36 -10.56
C GLY A 409 -6.45 10.85 -9.33
N ASN A 410 -7.47 11.70 -9.51
CA ASN A 410 -8.17 12.39 -8.43
C ASN A 410 -8.70 11.46 -7.36
N SER A 411 -9.42 10.41 -7.76
CA SER A 411 -10.01 9.45 -6.83
C SER A 411 -8.96 8.56 -6.15
N SER A 412 -7.98 8.10 -6.93
CA SER A 412 -6.88 7.26 -6.44
C SER A 412 -6.07 8.00 -5.39
N PHE A 413 -5.69 9.25 -5.67
CA PHE A 413 -4.93 10.10 -4.75
C PHE A 413 -5.66 10.30 -3.41
N LEU A 414 -6.96 10.62 -3.46
CA LEU A 414 -7.77 10.82 -2.25
C LEU A 414 -7.91 9.52 -1.44
N MET A 415 -8.13 8.39 -2.10
CA MET A 415 -8.26 7.11 -1.42
C MET A 415 -6.96 6.64 -0.78
N PHE A 416 -5.80 6.84 -1.43
CA PHE A 416 -4.51 6.58 -0.82
C PHE A 416 -4.19 7.55 0.31
N SER A 417 -4.64 8.80 0.23
CA SER A 417 -4.53 9.74 1.36
C SER A 417 -5.29 9.25 2.59
N ILE A 418 -6.50 8.71 2.41
CA ILE A 418 -7.25 8.06 3.50
C ILE A 418 -6.47 6.85 4.04
N ALA A 419 -5.94 6.00 3.17
CA ALA A 419 -5.18 4.82 3.57
C ALA A 419 -3.93 5.20 4.39
N PHE A 420 -3.14 6.18 3.94
CA PHE A 420 -1.99 6.70 4.69
C PHE A 420 -2.41 7.32 6.03
N GLY A 421 -3.51 8.08 6.03
CA GLY A 421 -4.07 8.68 7.25
C GLY A 421 -4.44 7.61 8.30
N ILE A 422 -5.05 6.49 7.87
CA ILE A 422 -5.38 5.37 8.75
C ILE A 422 -4.11 4.68 9.26
N ILE A 423 -3.12 4.43 8.40
CA ILE A 423 -1.83 3.83 8.78
C ILE A 423 -1.15 4.69 9.84
N LEU A 424 -1.07 6.01 9.64
CA LEU A 424 -0.45 6.95 10.56
C LEU A 424 -1.23 7.06 11.89
N SER A 425 -2.56 7.06 11.84
CA SER A 425 -3.40 7.07 13.04
C SER A 425 -3.18 5.83 13.89
N ILE A 426 -3.15 4.64 13.29
CA ILE A 426 -2.90 3.39 14.02
C ILE A 426 -1.46 3.35 14.55
N SER A 427 -0.49 3.83 13.79
CA SER A 427 0.91 3.96 14.20
C SER A 427 1.07 4.85 15.45
N LYS A 428 0.36 5.98 15.49
CA LYS A 428 0.29 6.87 16.66
C LYS A 428 -0.24 6.15 17.91
N ILE A 429 -1.31 5.37 17.75
CA ILE A 429 -1.92 4.62 18.86
C ILE A 429 -0.94 3.56 19.39
N ALA A 430 -0.27 2.83 18.49
CA ALA A 430 0.73 1.83 18.84
C ALA A 430 1.92 2.46 19.59
N LYS A 431 2.47 3.57 19.08
CA LYS A 431 3.58 4.29 19.71
C LYS A 431 3.23 4.77 21.11
N ARG A 432 2.10 5.44 21.29
CA ARG A 432 1.65 5.93 22.61
C ARG A 432 1.53 4.83 23.66
N LYS A 433 1.21 3.61 23.22
CA LYS A 433 1.14 2.46 24.13
C LYS A 433 2.52 2.01 24.55
N ILE A 434 3.46 1.90 23.63
CA ILE A 434 4.85 1.53 23.92
C ILE A 434 5.45 2.54 24.88
N ASP A 435 5.31 3.85 24.61
CA ASP A 435 5.82 4.91 25.47
C ASP A 435 5.28 4.82 26.91
N ARG A 436 3.98 4.45 27.05
CA ARG A 436 3.35 4.23 28.36
C ARG A 436 3.87 2.99 29.09
N GLU A 437 4.13 1.91 28.35
CA GLU A 437 4.66 0.66 28.92
C GLU A 437 6.12 0.84 29.33
N THR A 438 6.92 1.54 28.53
CA THR A 438 8.30 1.90 28.85
C THR A 438 8.36 2.79 30.10
N ALA A 439 7.54 3.86 30.16
CA ALA A 439 7.46 4.74 31.32
C ALA A 439 7.01 4.03 32.61
N LYS A 440 6.26 2.93 32.51
CA LYS A 440 5.90 2.09 33.66
C LYS A 440 7.01 1.12 34.06
N ALA A 441 7.81 0.67 33.10
CA ALA A 441 8.90 -0.27 33.33
C ALA A 441 10.17 0.40 33.85
N GLU A 442 10.41 1.67 33.46
CA GLU A 442 11.60 2.44 33.84
C GLU A 442 11.84 2.52 35.36
N PRO A 443 10.83 2.83 36.21
CA PRO A 443 11.04 2.83 37.67
C PRO A 443 11.35 1.45 38.25
N LEU A 444 10.91 0.37 37.61
CA LEU A 444 11.17 -1.01 38.05
C LEU A 444 12.59 -1.46 37.65
N VAL A 445 13.08 -0.99 36.51
CA VAL A 445 14.45 -1.26 36.07
C VAL A 445 15.43 -0.49 36.92
N ASP A 446 15.18 0.80 37.20
CA ASP A 446 16.01 1.63 38.10
C ASP A 446 16.08 1.03 39.50
N ARG A 447 14.95 0.52 40.00
CA ARG A 447 14.94 -0.15 41.31
C ARG A 447 15.78 -1.40 41.33
N LYS A 448 15.70 -2.27 40.29
CA LYS A 448 16.52 -3.47 40.19
C LYS A 448 18.01 -3.14 40.05
N ILE A 449 18.36 -2.14 39.25
CA ILE A 449 19.75 -1.69 39.10
C ILE A 449 20.29 -1.17 40.46
N ASN A 450 19.51 -0.37 41.16
CA ASN A 450 19.91 0.12 42.48
C ASN A 450 20.03 -1.00 43.51
N ASP A 451 19.12 -1.99 43.49
CA ASP A 451 19.21 -3.18 44.37
C ASP A 451 20.47 -4.03 44.03
N GLU A 452 20.78 -4.24 42.74
CA GLU A 452 22.00 -4.97 42.33
C GLU A 452 23.28 -4.19 42.68
N VAL A 453 23.29 -2.86 42.50
CA VAL A 453 24.42 -1.99 42.89
C VAL A 453 24.60 -2.00 44.37
N SER A 454 23.54 -1.97 45.18
CA SER A 454 23.67 -2.00 46.64
C SER A 454 24.27 -3.34 47.14
N VAL A 455 23.85 -4.47 46.57
CA VAL A 455 24.43 -5.79 46.88
C VAL A 455 25.91 -5.84 46.50
N MET A 456 26.28 -5.30 45.33
CA MET A 456 27.67 -5.25 44.90
C MET A 456 28.54 -4.34 45.79
N MET A 457 27.99 -3.22 46.29
CA MET A 457 28.66 -2.35 47.24
C MET A 457 28.86 -3.05 48.59
N ASP A 458 27.83 -3.75 49.09
CA ASP A 458 27.93 -4.52 50.34
C ASP A 458 28.98 -5.64 50.24
N ASP A 459 29.09 -6.32 49.09
CA ASP A 459 30.13 -7.32 48.83
C ASP A 459 31.54 -6.71 48.79
N LEU A 460 31.69 -5.50 48.22
CA LEU A 460 32.95 -4.77 48.20
C LEU A 460 33.38 -4.33 49.61
N ASP A 461 32.44 -3.77 50.40
CA ASP A 461 32.71 -3.39 51.80
C ASP A 461 33.11 -4.59 52.68
N GLN A 462 32.52 -5.78 52.45
CA GLN A 462 32.91 -7.00 53.12
C GLN A 462 34.32 -7.49 52.71
N MET A 463 34.69 -7.33 51.42
CA MET A 463 36.04 -7.63 50.96
C MET A 463 37.07 -6.66 51.54
N GLU A 464 36.76 -5.35 51.62
CA GLU A 464 37.61 -4.33 52.16
C GLU A 464 37.83 -4.55 53.68
N SER A 465 36.79 -4.83 54.45
CA SER A 465 36.86 -5.18 55.86
C SER A 465 37.62 -6.48 56.11
N GLY A 466 37.53 -7.45 55.21
CA GLY A 466 38.32 -8.69 55.29
C GLY A 466 39.82 -8.50 55.00
N LEU A 467 40.16 -7.49 54.18
CA LEU A 467 41.54 -7.10 53.91
C LEU A 467 42.16 -6.29 55.08
N GLU A 468 41.39 -5.38 55.69
CA GLU A 468 41.83 -4.64 56.91
C GLU A 468 42.04 -5.57 58.10
N GLY A 469 41.21 -6.61 58.30
CA GLY A 469 41.39 -7.64 59.31
C GLY A 469 42.67 -8.47 59.12
N ARG A 470 43.07 -8.70 57.86
CA ARG A 470 44.36 -9.38 57.55
C ARG A 470 45.59 -8.50 57.68
N GLY A 471 45.42 -7.18 57.49
CA GLY A 471 46.52 -6.18 57.67
C GLY A 471 46.98 -6.06 59.12
N ASN A 472 46.10 -6.25 60.10
CA ASN A 472 46.44 -6.19 61.54
C ASN A 472 47.09 -7.45 62.09
N ASP A 473 46.93 -8.61 61.43
CA ASP A 473 47.61 -9.86 61.84
C ASP A 473 49.06 -10.00 61.32
N LEU A 474 49.49 -9.09 60.42
CA LEU A 474 50.86 -9.14 59.84
C LEU A 474 51.88 -8.20 60.54
N THR A 475 51.49 -7.49 61.61
CA THR A 475 52.39 -6.59 62.34
C THR A 475 53.06 -7.17 63.56
N GLU A 476 52.84 -8.47 63.90
CA GLU A 476 53.49 -9.21 64.96
C GLU A 476 54.13 -10.49 64.51
N THR A 477 55.17 -10.44 63.65
CA THR A 477 56.21 -11.49 63.63
C THR A 477 57.48 -10.94 63.04
N ASP A 478 58.49 -10.96 63.93
CA ASP A 478 59.87 -10.68 63.74
C ASP A 478 60.57 -11.30 62.55
N GLY A 479 61.38 -10.54 61.88
CA GLY A 479 62.74 -10.83 61.50
C GLY A 479 63.05 -11.94 60.52
N ASN A 480 63.66 -11.54 59.36
CA ASN A 480 64.56 -12.34 58.51
C ASN A 480 64.06 -13.48 57.74
N VAL A 481 63.65 -13.18 56.45
CA VAL A 481 63.83 -14.11 55.34
C VAL A 481 64.36 -13.36 54.12
N PRO A 482 65.45 -13.81 53.47
CA PRO A 482 66.05 -13.11 52.32
C PRO A 482 65.18 -13.32 51.08
N LEU A 483 64.96 -12.26 50.34
CA LEU A 483 64.31 -12.24 49.03
C LEU A 483 65.10 -13.04 48.01
N HIS A 484 64.55 -14.13 47.51
CA HIS A 484 64.97 -14.80 46.29
C HIS A 484 64.28 -14.10 45.11
N GLU A 485 65.14 -13.47 44.31
CA GLU A 485 64.82 -12.85 43.02
C GLU A 485 64.63 -13.97 41.98
N ASN A 486 63.39 -14.47 41.76
CA ASN A 486 63.02 -15.29 40.61
C ASN A 486 61.59 -15.89 40.80
N ASP A 487 60.56 -15.06 40.74
CA ASP A 487 59.19 -15.53 40.43
C ASP A 487 58.29 -14.35 40.04
N ILE A 488 58.57 -13.82 38.87
CA ILE A 488 57.61 -12.94 38.16
C ILE A 488 57.05 -13.73 36.97
N PRO A 489 55.78 -14.08 36.95
CA PRO A 489 55.18 -14.64 35.76
C PRO A 489 55.00 -13.52 34.72
N ASP A 490 55.63 -13.74 33.56
CA ASP A 490 55.53 -12.95 32.34
C ASP A 490 54.11 -13.04 31.76
N TYR A 491 53.34 -11.96 31.83
CA TYR A 491 52.10 -11.85 31.07
C TYR A 491 52.40 -11.17 29.75
N GLY A 492 52.64 -11.99 28.74
CA GLY A 492 52.78 -11.57 27.35
C GLY A 492 51.51 -10.87 26.87
N ILE A 493 51.69 -9.59 26.54
CA ILE A 493 50.72 -8.80 25.79
C ILE A 493 50.90 -9.12 24.32
N ASP A 494 50.00 -9.90 23.77
CA ASP A 494 49.93 -10.11 22.31
C ASP A 494 49.26 -8.91 21.64
N ASP A 495 50.08 -8.04 21.07
CA ASP A 495 49.72 -7.07 20.06
C ASP A 495 49.45 -7.79 18.74
N HIS A 496 48.20 -7.97 18.37
CA HIS A 496 47.81 -8.21 16.97
C HIS A 496 47.11 -6.98 16.40
N ASN A 497 47.93 -6.06 15.89
CA ASN A 497 47.62 -5.21 14.74
C ASN A 497 48.11 -5.87 13.46
N ASN A 498 47.33 -5.72 12.39
CA ASN A 498 47.53 -5.95 10.94
C ASN A 498 46.89 -7.23 10.38
N GLU A 499 45.73 -7.08 9.71
CA GLU A 499 45.51 -6.84 8.25
C GLU A 499 44.05 -6.54 7.99
#